data_c0dd2b48f9f45c07707b72942f765426
#
_entry.id   c0dd2b48f9f45c07707b72942f765426
#
_cell.length_a   1.000
_cell.length_b   1.000
_cell.length_c   1.000
_cell.angle_alpha   90.00
_cell.angle_beta   90.00
_cell.angle_gamma   90.00
#
_symmetry.space_group_name_H-M   'P 1'
#
loop_
_entity.id
_entity.type
_entity.pdbx_description
1 polymer ?
#
loop_
_entity_poly.entity_id
_entity_poly.type
_entity_poly.pdbx_seq_one_letter_code
_entity_poly.pdbx_strand_id
1 'polypeptide(L)'
;MPTVKVRNLKNEEVGEVELSAAVFDVPLNEGLIHAAVRNYMANARQGTSATKTRGDVSGAGRKLWKQKGTGRARIASLRSPLWKGGGNVHGPQPRDWSYNMPKKMRQGALRSALSERVREGKVTLVDNWTLKTPKTKDFVASLGKLGFAGKTLIVDSLDNDNLILSTRNVQRAKVVNSFALNIYDLLYHEQVIISSAAVKELEQLLGPKQAAEAPAAEEKIETAATESDAPATPKRAKKAKAVEAEPESQEATEK
;
A
#
# COMPACT_ATOMS: atom_id res chain seq x y z
N MET A 1 25.41 2.52 18.11
CA MET A 1 23.97 2.20 18.13
C MET A 1 23.27 3.38 18.79
N PRO A 2 22.21 3.95 18.21
CA PRO A 2 21.48 5.02 18.86
C PRO A 2 20.73 4.48 20.09
N THR A 3 20.91 5.14 21.23
CA THR A 3 20.18 4.85 22.47
C THR A 3 19.06 5.87 22.64
N VAL A 4 17.86 5.41 22.97
CA VAL A 4 16.69 6.26 23.18
C VAL A 4 16.08 5.93 24.54
N LYS A 5 15.70 6.97 25.27
CA LYS A 5 15.06 6.84 26.59
C LYS A 5 13.62 6.38 26.46
N VAL A 6 13.25 5.37 27.25
CA VAL A 6 11.87 4.87 27.35
C VAL A 6 11.15 5.64 28.46
N ARG A 7 9.94 6.13 28.15
CA ARG A 7 9.11 6.90 29.09
C ARG A 7 7.80 6.17 29.40
N ASN A 8 7.28 6.41 30.57
CA ASN A 8 5.92 6.02 30.94
C ASN A 8 4.90 7.06 30.45
N LEU A 9 3.61 6.71 30.48
CA LEU A 9 2.51 7.65 30.21
C LEU A 9 2.47 8.86 31.15
N LYS A 10 3.23 8.83 32.26
CA LYS A 10 3.42 9.95 33.18
C LYS A 10 4.64 10.83 32.85
N ASN A 11 5.36 10.51 31.76
CA ASN A 11 6.60 11.16 31.33
C ASN A 11 7.82 10.91 32.25
N GLU A 12 7.79 9.85 33.05
CA GLU A 12 8.93 9.41 33.86
C GLU A 12 9.84 8.52 33.01
N GLU A 13 11.15 8.65 33.15
CA GLU A 13 12.12 7.80 32.47
C GLU A 13 12.18 6.43 33.17
N VAL A 14 11.90 5.35 32.44
CA VAL A 14 11.88 3.97 33.00
C VAL A 14 13.16 3.23 32.66
N GLY A 15 13.78 3.54 31.53
CA GLY A 15 14.98 2.85 31.06
C GLY A 15 15.48 3.39 29.72
N GLU A 16 16.53 2.76 29.22
CA GLU A 16 17.10 3.06 27.92
C GLU A 16 17.07 1.80 27.05
N VAL A 17 16.75 1.97 25.77
CA VAL A 17 16.73 0.87 24.79
C VAL A 17 17.72 1.20 23.68
N GLU A 18 18.58 0.24 23.37
CA GLU A 18 19.48 0.31 22.23
C GLU A 18 18.73 -0.09 20.97
N LEU A 19 18.75 0.79 19.97
CA LEU A 19 18.13 0.55 18.69
C LEU A 19 19.12 -0.07 17.69
N SER A 20 18.65 -1.01 16.89
CA SER A 20 19.47 -1.65 15.85
C SER A 20 19.99 -0.64 14.84
N ALA A 21 21.32 -0.54 14.69
CA ALA A 21 21.94 0.36 13.70
C ALA A 21 21.53 0.04 12.26
N ALA A 22 21.20 -1.22 11.96
CA ALA A 22 20.76 -1.64 10.63
C ALA A 22 19.41 -1.03 10.21
N VAL A 23 18.61 -0.55 11.17
CA VAL A 23 17.29 0.03 10.93
C VAL A 23 17.27 1.52 11.24
N PHE A 24 17.92 1.96 12.32
CA PHE A 24 17.78 3.32 12.86
C PHE A 24 19.04 4.20 12.69
N ASP A 25 20.10 3.68 12.04
CA ASP A 25 21.30 4.45 11.76
C ASP A 25 21.77 4.34 10.31
N VAL A 26 20.80 4.37 9.40
CA VAL A 26 21.03 4.32 7.95
C VAL A 26 21.24 5.75 7.41
N PRO A 27 22.14 5.97 6.43
CA PRO A 27 22.31 7.28 5.80
C PRO A 27 21.03 7.76 5.12
N LEU A 28 20.82 9.06 5.14
CA LEU A 28 19.66 9.69 4.50
C LEU A 28 19.71 9.53 2.99
N ASN A 29 18.62 9.03 2.39
CA ASN A 29 18.45 8.92 0.95
C ASN A 29 17.14 9.62 0.51
N GLU A 30 17.25 10.91 0.24
CA GLU A 30 16.11 11.76 -0.14
C GLU A 30 15.42 11.27 -1.42
N GLY A 31 16.19 10.84 -2.42
CA GLY A 31 15.63 10.36 -3.68
C GLY A 31 14.73 9.13 -3.50
N LEU A 32 15.15 8.22 -2.62
CA LEU A 32 14.38 7.02 -2.31
C LEU A 32 13.11 7.34 -1.51
N ILE A 33 13.22 8.25 -0.55
CA ILE A 33 12.09 8.76 0.23
C ILE A 33 11.06 9.43 -0.69
N HIS A 34 11.51 10.34 -1.56
CA HIS A 34 10.63 11.01 -2.52
C HIS A 34 9.93 10.02 -3.47
N ALA A 35 10.65 9.03 -3.99
CA ALA A 35 10.06 8.00 -4.84
C ALA A 35 8.98 7.18 -4.11
N ALA A 36 9.20 6.85 -2.83
CA ALA A 36 8.24 6.11 -2.01
C ALA A 36 6.99 6.95 -1.69
N VAL A 37 7.13 8.24 -1.40
CA VAL A 37 5.99 9.16 -1.19
C VAL A 37 5.18 9.30 -2.47
N ARG A 38 5.84 9.49 -3.63
CA ARG A 38 5.14 9.57 -4.92
C ARG A 38 4.37 8.28 -5.23
N ASN A 39 4.95 7.12 -4.95
CA ASN A 39 4.28 5.84 -5.11
C ASN A 39 3.03 5.75 -4.21
N TYR A 40 3.16 6.10 -2.93
CA TYR A 40 2.04 6.09 -1.99
C TYR A 40 0.89 7.01 -2.45
N MET A 41 1.21 8.25 -2.84
CA MET A 41 0.21 9.22 -3.31
C MET A 41 -0.45 8.80 -4.63
N ALA A 42 0.32 8.19 -5.56
CA ALA A 42 -0.22 7.70 -6.82
C ALA A 42 -1.19 6.53 -6.60
N ASN A 43 -0.83 5.60 -5.72
CA ASN A 43 -1.67 4.44 -5.39
C ASN A 43 -2.97 4.82 -4.63
N ALA A 44 -2.99 5.98 -3.97
CA ALA A 44 -4.19 6.49 -3.31
C ALA A 44 -5.20 7.16 -4.27
N ARG A 45 -4.80 7.45 -5.52
CA ARG A 45 -5.67 8.12 -6.50
C ARG A 45 -6.67 7.14 -7.09
N GLN A 46 -7.95 7.49 -7.07
CA GLN A 46 -9.01 6.70 -7.69
C GLN A 46 -9.05 6.80 -9.22
N GLY A 47 -8.59 7.92 -9.80
CA GLY A 47 -8.50 8.11 -11.24
C GLY A 47 -9.84 8.12 -11.99
N THR A 48 -10.93 8.49 -11.36
CA THR A 48 -12.30 8.44 -11.92
C THR A 48 -12.68 9.64 -12.78
N SER A 49 -11.82 10.63 -12.93
CA SER A 49 -12.10 11.81 -13.73
C SER A 49 -12.27 11.43 -15.21
N ALA A 50 -13.42 11.79 -15.80
CA ALA A 50 -13.77 11.46 -17.17
C ALA A 50 -14.40 12.65 -17.88
N THR A 51 -14.17 12.76 -19.18
CA THR A 51 -14.89 13.66 -20.07
C THR A 51 -15.49 12.86 -21.21
N LYS A 52 -16.66 13.31 -21.70
CA LYS A 52 -17.31 12.66 -22.83
C LYS A 52 -16.58 12.98 -24.13
N THR A 53 -16.14 11.95 -24.80
CA THR A 53 -15.62 12.03 -26.18
C THR A 53 -16.75 12.24 -27.18
N ARG A 54 -16.41 12.51 -28.41
CA ARG A 54 -17.40 12.66 -29.48
C ARG A 54 -18.31 11.44 -29.64
N GLY A 55 -17.84 10.23 -29.30
CA GLY A 55 -18.65 9.01 -29.32
C GLY A 55 -19.69 8.97 -28.22
N ASP A 56 -19.33 9.47 -27.03
CA ASP A 56 -20.10 9.35 -25.78
C ASP A 56 -21.16 10.44 -25.62
N VAL A 57 -21.02 11.56 -26.36
CA VAL A 57 -22.01 12.65 -26.32
C VAL A 57 -23.29 12.23 -27.05
N SER A 58 -24.44 12.42 -26.40
CA SER A 58 -25.76 12.22 -27.04
C SER A 58 -25.97 13.26 -28.15
N GLY A 59 -26.51 12.81 -29.27
CA GLY A 59 -26.79 13.69 -30.39
C GLY A 59 -27.08 12.90 -31.69
N ALA A 60 -27.62 13.58 -32.73
CA ALA A 60 -27.96 12.95 -33.98
C ALA A 60 -26.75 12.29 -34.66
N GLY A 61 -26.90 11.04 -35.06
CA GLY A 61 -25.87 10.29 -35.79
C GLY A 61 -25.77 10.67 -37.25
N ARG A 62 -26.86 11.26 -37.83
CA ARG A 62 -26.88 11.60 -39.24
C ARG A 62 -26.10 12.87 -39.54
N LYS A 63 -25.63 13.00 -40.80
CA LYS A 63 -25.00 14.20 -41.35
C LYS A 63 -25.97 15.36 -41.35
N LEU A 64 -25.54 16.56 -40.90
CA LEU A 64 -26.41 17.74 -40.77
C LEU A 64 -26.88 18.28 -42.09
N TRP A 65 -26.01 18.36 -43.12
CA TRP A 65 -26.32 18.81 -44.46
C TRP A 65 -25.46 18.13 -45.51
N LYS A 66 -25.82 18.33 -46.78
CA LYS A 66 -25.12 17.76 -47.95
C LYS A 66 -23.65 18.18 -47.98
N GLN A 67 -22.79 17.35 -48.57
CA GLN A 67 -21.35 17.56 -48.63
C GLN A 67 -20.93 18.81 -49.40
N LYS A 68 -21.69 19.16 -50.45
CA LYS A 68 -21.48 20.30 -51.36
C LYS A 68 -22.82 20.98 -51.67
N GLY A 69 -22.79 22.23 -52.22
CA GLY A 69 -23.97 22.93 -52.66
C GLY A 69 -24.75 23.72 -51.59
N THR A 70 -24.23 23.84 -50.35
CA THR A 70 -24.92 24.58 -49.27
C THR A 70 -24.27 25.91 -48.92
N GLY A 71 -23.11 26.26 -49.49
CA GLY A 71 -22.34 27.46 -49.15
C GLY A 71 -21.81 27.48 -47.74
N ARG A 72 -22.04 26.42 -46.92
CA ARG A 72 -21.59 26.30 -45.50
C ARG A 72 -20.36 25.42 -45.40
N ALA A 73 -19.61 25.56 -44.29
CA ALA A 73 -18.50 24.69 -43.97
C ALA A 73 -18.97 23.22 -43.91
N ARG A 74 -18.12 22.30 -44.36
CA ARG A 74 -18.40 20.85 -44.29
C ARG A 74 -18.47 20.37 -42.86
N ILE A 75 -19.53 19.65 -42.51
CA ILE A 75 -19.71 19.11 -41.15
C ILE A 75 -20.28 17.69 -41.22
N ALA A 76 -19.86 16.86 -40.32
CA ALA A 76 -20.34 15.50 -40.20
C ALA A 76 -21.39 15.34 -39.09
N SER A 77 -21.15 15.90 -37.92
CA SER A 77 -21.98 15.70 -36.73
C SER A 77 -21.94 16.90 -35.81
N LEU A 78 -23.05 17.17 -35.09
CA LEU A 78 -23.15 18.16 -34.00
C LEU A 78 -22.29 17.80 -32.79
N ARG A 79 -21.92 16.53 -32.64
CA ARG A 79 -21.06 16.07 -31.55
C ARG A 79 -19.59 16.47 -31.70
N SER A 80 -19.23 17.12 -32.83
CA SER A 80 -17.87 17.57 -33.08
C SER A 80 -17.42 18.56 -32.00
N PRO A 81 -16.15 18.50 -31.53
CA PRO A 81 -15.62 19.42 -30.52
C PRO A 81 -15.62 20.89 -30.94
N LEU A 82 -15.82 21.17 -32.24
CA LEU A 82 -15.97 22.54 -32.76
C LEU A 82 -17.29 23.19 -32.37
N TRP A 83 -18.27 22.41 -31.93
CA TRP A 83 -19.58 22.90 -31.55
C TRP A 83 -19.73 23.02 -30.05
N LYS A 84 -20.48 24.04 -29.62
CA LYS A 84 -20.87 24.20 -28.23
C LYS A 84 -21.75 22.97 -27.83
N GLY A 85 -21.33 22.29 -26.79
CA GLY A 85 -21.95 21.01 -26.38
C GLY A 85 -21.44 19.75 -27.11
N GLY A 86 -20.43 19.90 -27.96
CA GLY A 86 -19.73 18.75 -28.57
C GLY A 86 -18.80 18.02 -27.63
N GLY A 87 -18.22 16.91 -28.08
CA GLY A 87 -17.31 16.11 -27.29
C GLY A 87 -15.97 16.78 -27.04
N ASN A 88 -15.30 16.43 -25.96
CA ASN A 88 -13.94 16.86 -25.65
C ASN A 88 -12.91 15.96 -26.38
N VAL A 89 -11.82 16.54 -26.93
CA VAL A 89 -10.81 15.76 -27.67
C VAL A 89 -9.74 15.19 -26.76
N HIS A 90 -9.18 15.99 -25.86
CA HIS A 90 -8.05 15.66 -25.00
C HIS A 90 -8.40 15.75 -23.50
N GLY A 91 -9.65 15.45 -23.16
CA GLY A 91 -10.06 15.44 -21.77
C GLY A 91 -9.53 14.26 -20.98
N PRO A 92 -9.59 14.32 -19.64
CA PRO A 92 -9.21 13.22 -18.81
C PRO A 92 -10.06 11.98 -19.08
N GLN A 93 -9.43 10.83 -19.02
CA GLN A 93 -10.06 9.52 -19.11
C GLN A 93 -9.79 8.75 -17.82
N PRO A 94 -10.73 7.91 -17.35
CA PRO A 94 -10.48 7.06 -16.21
C PRO A 94 -9.27 6.17 -16.44
N ARG A 95 -8.36 6.17 -15.48
CA ARG A 95 -7.17 5.31 -15.54
C ARG A 95 -6.70 4.94 -14.15
N ASP A 96 -6.08 3.79 -14.04
CA ASP A 96 -5.33 3.41 -12.85
C ASP A 96 -3.99 4.15 -12.79
N TRP A 97 -3.70 4.76 -11.64
CA TRP A 97 -2.47 5.48 -11.36
C TRP A 97 -1.50 4.65 -10.53
N SER A 98 -1.93 3.47 -10.07
CA SER A 98 -1.13 2.63 -9.23
C SER A 98 0.08 2.05 -9.96
N TYR A 99 1.19 1.95 -9.27
CA TYR A 99 2.36 1.25 -9.75
C TYR A 99 3.12 0.60 -8.60
N ASN A 100 3.78 -0.51 -8.90
CA ASN A 100 4.52 -1.27 -7.90
C ASN A 100 5.93 -0.71 -7.70
N MET A 101 6.32 -0.58 -6.42
CA MET A 101 7.68 -0.28 -6.00
C MET A 101 8.31 -1.53 -5.38
N PRO A 102 9.56 -1.89 -5.70
CA PRO A 102 10.24 -3.05 -5.12
C PRO A 102 10.27 -3.01 -3.59
N LYS A 103 10.03 -4.16 -2.94
CA LYS A 103 9.98 -4.26 -1.46
C LYS A 103 11.25 -3.72 -0.79
N LYS A 104 12.44 -4.03 -1.34
CA LYS A 104 13.73 -3.55 -0.83
C LYS A 104 13.82 -2.01 -0.85
N MET A 105 13.29 -1.37 -1.88
CA MET A 105 13.27 0.10 -1.98
C MET A 105 12.33 0.71 -0.94
N ARG A 106 11.13 0.15 -0.75
CA ARG A 106 10.20 0.60 0.30
C ARG A 106 10.81 0.48 1.70
N GLN A 107 11.42 -0.66 2.00
CA GLN A 107 12.09 -0.88 3.28
C GLN A 107 13.28 0.09 3.47
N GLY A 108 14.08 0.29 2.43
CA GLY A 108 15.19 1.25 2.48
C GLY A 108 14.72 2.68 2.72
N ALA A 109 13.61 3.11 2.10
CA ALA A 109 13.02 4.41 2.33
C ALA A 109 12.52 4.58 3.78
N LEU A 110 11.85 3.56 4.34
CA LEU A 110 11.40 3.58 5.74
C LEU A 110 12.57 3.64 6.72
N ARG A 111 13.63 2.83 6.53
CA ARG A 111 14.83 2.87 7.37
C ARG A 111 15.47 4.26 7.36
N SER A 112 15.67 4.82 6.17
CA SER A 112 16.26 6.15 5.99
C SER A 112 15.45 7.24 6.70
N ALA A 113 14.12 7.21 6.57
CA ALA A 113 13.24 8.18 7.21
C ALA A 113 13.16 8.00 8.74
N LEU A 114 13.14 6.76 9.26
CA LEU A 114 13.18 6.48 10.69
C LEU A 114 14.51 6.94 11.31
N SER A 115 15.62 6.66 10.65
CA SER A 115 16.96 7.08 11.09
C SER A 115 17.05 8.60 11.23
N GLU A 116 16.49 9.33 10.26
CA GLU A 116 16.48 10.80 10.32
C GLU A 116 15.60 11.32 11.46
N ARG A 117 14.42 10.72 11.69
CA ARG A 117 13.57 11.08 12.82
C ARG A 117 14.23 10.83 14.19
N VAL A 118 15.03 9.77 14.29
CA VAL A 118 15.84 9.50 15.51
C VAL A 118 16.93 10.55 15.67
N ARG A 119 17.66 10.93 14.62
CA ARG A 119 18.69 11.97 14.64
C ARG A 119 18.13 13.35 15.01
N GLU A 120 16.94 13.66 14.53
CA GLU A 120 16.22 14.88 14.88
C GLU A 120 15.69 14.90 16.33
N GLY A 121 15.77 13.79 17.06
CA GLY A 121 15.19 13.65 18.40
C GLY A 121 13.68 13.68 18.45
N LYS A 122 13.00 13.39 17.33
CA LYS A 122 11.54 13.39 17.20
C LYS A 122 10.89 12.03 17.48
N VAL A 123 11.68 11.05 17.86
CA VAL A 123 11.21 9.71 18.25
C VAL A 123 11.23 9.58 19.76
N THR A 124 10.11 9.19 20.34
CA THR A 124 9.98 8.91 21.77
C THR A 124 9.52 7.47 21.95
N LEU A 125 10.19 6.72 22.79
CA LEU A 125 9.79 5.37 23.14
C LEU A 125 8.89 5.40 24.37
N VAL A 126 7.78 4.65 24.32
CA VAL A 126 6.87 4.45 25.45
C VAL A 126 6.83 2.96 25.77
N ASP A 127 6.88 2.64 27.06
CA ASP A 127 6.88 1.26 27.50
C ASP A 127 5.62 0.53 27.05
N ASN A 128 4.45 1.03 27.44
CA ASN A 128 3.17 0.42 27.06
C ASN A 128 2.02 1.44 27.05
N TRP A 129 1.10 1.29 26.07
CA TRP A 129 -0.12 2.08 25.97
C TRP A 129 -1.31 1.34 26.59
N THR A 130 -1.40 1.31 27.92
CA THR A 130 -2.53 0.67 28.60
C THR A 130 -3.61 1.68 28.95
N LEU A 131 -4.64 1.79 28.09
CA LEU A 131 -5.85 2.54 28.38
C LEU A 131 -6.94 1.56 28.87
N LYS A 132 -7.43 1.78 30.10
CA LYS A 132 -8.48 0.91 30.70
C LYS A 132 -9.82 1.04 29.97
N THR A 133 -10.12 2.22 29.46
CA THR A 133 -11.38 2.53 28.75
C THR A 133 -11.08 3.29 27.47
N PRO A 134 -11.84 3.08 26.38
CA PRO A 134 -11.64 3.78 25.12
C PRO A 134 -12.22 5.21 25.17
N LYS A 135 -11.60 6.08 25.99
CA LYS A 135 -11.99 7.50 26.14
C LYS A 135 -10.94 8.42 25.53
N THR A 136 -11.39 9.30 24.63
CA THR A 136 -10.54 10.33 24.01
C THR A 136 -9.96 11.31 25.00
N LYS A 137 -10.68 11.63 26.09
CA LYS A 137 -10.22 12.53 27.14
C LYS A 137 -8.95 12.02 27.84
N ASP A 138 -8.93 10.73 28.19
CA ASP A 138 -7.81 10.10 28.89
C ASP A 138 -6.58 10.00 27.96
N PHE A 139 -6.81 9.73 26.67
CA PHE A 139 -5.76 9.74 25.67
C PHE A 139 -5.13 11.14 25.49
N VAL A 140 -5.94 12.18 25.31
CA VAL A 140 -5.47 13.56 25.16
C VAL A 140 -4.71 14.04 26.41
N ALA A 141 -5.20 13.67 27.61
CA ALA A 141 -4.50 13.95 28.86
C ALA A 141 -3.13 13.27 28.94
N SER A 142 -3.01 12.03 28.43
CA SER A 142 -1.72 11.30 28.37
C SER A 142 -0.76 11.94 27.38
N LEU A 143 -1.22 12.36 26.20
CA LEU A 143 -0.40 13.11 25.23
C LEU A 143 0.08 14.46 25.79
N GLY A 144 -0.80 15.17 26.50
CA GLY A 144 -0.45 16.44 27.16
C GLY A 144 0.64 16.26 28.22
N LYS A 145 0.61 15.16 29.00
CA LYS A 145 1.66 14.83 29.99
C LYS A 145 3.01 14.54 29.33
N LEU A 146 2.99 13.87 28.17
CA LEU A 146 4.19 13.60 27.37
C LEU A 146 4.73 14.85 26.66
N GLY A 147 4.00 15.97 26.70
CA GLY A 147 4.43 17.25 26.11
C GLY A 147 4.16 17.38 24.59
N PHE A 148 3.32 16.52 24.02
CA PHE A 148 3.04 16.53 22.58
C PHE A 148 1.79 17.36 22.27
N ALA A 149 1.99 18.51 21.63
CA ALA A 149 0.92 19.41 21.17
C ALA A 149 0.70 19.37 19.64
N GLY A 150 1.67 18.88 18.90
CA GLY A 150 1.69 18.80 17.43
C GLY A 150 1.03 17.56 16.86
N LYS A 151 1.27 17.32 15.56
CA LYS A 151 0.85 16.09 14.88
C LYS A 151 1.69 14.93 15.36
N THR A 152 1.06 13.94 15.95
CA THR A 152 1.72 12.79 16.58
C THR A 152 1.33 11.49 15.90
N LEU A 153 2.32 10.72 15.49
CA LEU A 153 2.15 9.36 15.01
C LEU A 153 2.48 8.38 16.14
N ILE A 154 1.57 7.47 16.41
CA ILE A 154 1.74 6.43 17.42
C ILE A 154 1.85 5.09 16.71
N VAL A 155 2.93 4.39 16.97
CA VAL A 155 3.17 3.04 16.43
C VAL A 155 3.09 2.05 17.59
N ASP A 156 2.09 1.17 17.52
CA ASP A 156 1.85 0.16 18.55
C ASP A 156 1.59 -1.20 17.91
N SER A 157 1.53 -2.26 18.70
CA SER A 157 1.15 -3.58 18.22
C SER A 157 -0.37 -3.65 17.95
N LEU A 158 -0.81 -4.72 17.28
CA LEU A 158 -2.20 -4.88 16.80
C LEU A 158 -3.25 -5.01 17.90
N ASP A 159 -2.86 -5.35 19.12
CA ASP A 159 -3.79 -5.87 20.14
C ASP A 159 -4.43 -4.76 21.01
N ASN A 160 -4.25 -3.48 20.65
CA ASN A 160 -4.67 -2.37 21.50
C ASN A 160 -5.89 -1.62 20.95
N ASP A 161 -7.06 -2.30 20.92
CA ASP A 161 -8.33 -1.73 20.44
C ASP A 161 -8.74 -0.46 21.19
N ASN A 162 -8.49 -0.41 22.51
CA ASN A 162 -8.81 0.77 23.31
C ASN A 162 -8.04 2.01 22.86
N LEU A 163 -6.79 1.86 22.45
CA LEU A 163 -5.97 2.94 21.94
C LEU A 163 -6.51 3.41 20.57
N ILE A 164 -6.83 2.49 19.67
CA ILE A 164 -7.36 2.80 18.33
C ILE A 164 -8.69 3.56 18.45
N LEU A 165 -9.61 3.09 19.29
CA LEU A 165 -10.92 3.72 19.50
C LEU A 165 -10.80 5.10 20.16
N SER A 166 -9.88 5.28 21.12
CA SER A 166 -9.67 6.55 21.81
C SER A 166 -9.01 7.62 20.93
N THR A 167 -8.19 7.23 19.95
CA THR A 167 -7.47 8.14 19.05
C THR A 167 -8.24 8.52 17.79
N ARG A 168 -9.16 7.66 17.33
CA ARG A 168 -9.86 7.82 16.04
C ARG A 168 -10.49 9.20 15.81
N ASN A 169 -10.98 9.85 16.86
CA ASN A 169 -11.61 11.17 16.77
C ASN A 169 -10.63 12.34 16.96
N VAL A 170 -9.36 12.09 17.24
CA VAL A 170 -8.36 13.14 17.47
C VAL A 170 -7.62 13.44 16.16
N GLN A 171 -7.88 14.59 15.56
CA GLN A 171 -7.34 14.97 14.24
C GLN A 171 -5.81 15.06 14.17
N ARG A 172 -5.15 15.32 15.31
CA ARG A 172 -3.69 15.49 15.39
C ARG A 172 -2.94 14.22 15.74
N ALA A 173 -3.64 13.13 16.04
CA ALA A 173 -3.03 11.87 16.41
C ALA A 173 -3.48 10.76 15.46
N LYS A 174 -2.56 9.92 15.02
CA LYS A 174 -2.84 8.73 14.23
C LYS A 174 -2.15 7.55 14.87
N VAL A 175 -2.88 6.48 15.12
CA VAL A 175 -2.33 5.20 15.54
C VAL A 175 -2.19 4.31 14.33
N VAL A 176 -1.04 3.69 14.22
CA VAL A 176 -0.69 2.78 13.14
C VAL A 176 0.04 1.59 13.74
N ASN A 177 -0.23 0.42 13.22
CA ASN A 177 0.51 -0.78 13.56
C ASN A 177 1.91 -0.77 12.91
N SER A 178 2.87 -1.44 13.53
CA SER A 178 4.23 -1.66 13.02
C SER A 178 4.26 -2.15 11.56
N PHE A 179 3.34 -3.06 11.18
CA PHE A 179 3.21 -3.59 9.81
C PHE A 179 2.62 -2.59 8.81
N ALA A 180 1.75 -1.70 9.26
CA ALA A 180 1.06 -0.70 8.44
C ALA A 180 1.79 0.64 8.38
N LEU A 181 2.95 0.74 9.04
CA LEU A 181 3.77 1.95 9.02
C LEU A 181 4.16 2.30 7.59
N ASN A 182 3.80 3.50 7.15
CA ASN A 182 4.12 4.01 5.83
C ASN A 182 4.94 5.29 5.91
N ILE A 183 5.65 5.58 4.82
CA ILE A 183 6.56 6.73 4.76
C ILE A 183 5.82 8.07 4.79
N TYR A 184 4.62 8.12 4.22
CA TYR A 184 3.81 9.34 4.20
C TYR A 184 3.41 9.77 5.62
N ASP A 185 2.92 8.83 6.43
CA ASP A 185 2.54 9.11 7.82
C ASP A 185 3.75 9.52 8.65
N LEU A 186 4.90 8.88 8.44
CA LEU A 186 6.15 9.19 9.15
C LEU A 186 6.63 10.62 8.86
N LEU A 187 6.47 11.10 7.62
CA LEU A 187 6.88 12.45 7.24
C LEU A 187 5.83 13.51 7.59
N TYR A 188 4.53 13.15 7.55
CA TYR A 188 3.44 14.07 7.80
C TYR A 188 3.33 14.48 9.27
N HIS A 189 3.70 13.59 10.20
CA HIS A 189 3.64 13.83 11.63
C HIS A 189 4.98 14.39 12.14
N GLU A 190 4.89 15.32 13.07
CA GLU A 190 6.07 15.99 13.65
C GLU A 190 6.77 15.10 14.69
N GLN A 191 5.98 14.37 15.47
CA GLN A 191 6.46 13.51 16.54
C GLN A 191 6.03 12.07 16.28
N VAL A 192 6.91 11.14 16.60
CA VAL A 192 6.67 9.70 16.47
C VAL A 192 6.84 9.06 17.84
N ILE A 193 5.80 8.38 18.30
CA ILE A 193 5.82 7.61 19.54
C ILE A 193 5.76 6.14 19.18
N ILE A 194 6.69 5.36 19.66
CA ILE A 194 6.77 3.93 19.37
C ILE A 194 6.72 3.17 20.69
N SER A 195 5.87 2.14 20.78
CA SER A 195 5.88 1.25 21.95
C SER A 195 7.08 0.32 21.93
N SER A 196 7.52 -0.14 23.09
CA SER A 196 8.65 -1.06 23.22
C SER A 196 8.42 -2.38 22.47
N ALA A 197 7.18 -2.84 22.41
CA ALA A 197 6.78 -4.01 21.62
C ALA A 197 6.93 -3.75 20.11
N ALA A 198 6.43 -2.59 19.63
CA ALA A 198 6.49 -2.23 18.22
C ALA A 198 7.92 -2.01 17.71
N VAL A 199 8.86 -1.60 18.56
CA VAL A 199 10.29 -1.50 18.18
C VAL A 199 10.83 -2.85 17.75
N LYS A 200 10.60 -3.90 18.52
CA LYS A 200 11.05 -5.27 18.21
C LYS A 200 10.45 -5.79 16.90
N GLU A 201 9.16 -5.51 16.70
CA GLU A 201 8.47 -5.86 15.44
C GLU A 201 9.05 -5.11 14.24
N LEU A 202 9.34 -3.81 14.37
CA LEU A 202 9.96 -3.00 13.33
C LEU A 202 11.38 -3.49 12.99
N GLU A 203 12.15 -3.89 13.99
CA GLU A 203 13.49 -4.46 13.78
C GLU A 203 13.43 -5.79 13.03
N GLN A 204 12.45 -6.64 13.31
CA GLN A 204 12.24 -7.89 12.55
C GLN A 204 11.79 -7.63 11.10
N LEU A 205 10.90 -6.65 10.89
CA LEU A 205 10.35 -6.33 9.58
C LEU A 205 11.35 -5.62 8.66
N LEU A 206 12.08 -4.68 9.23
CA LEU A 206 13.00 -3.82 8.49
C LEU A 206 14.45 -4.29 8.60
N GLY A 207 14.80 -5.15 9.54
CA GLY A 207 16.14 -5.70 9.69
C GLY A 207 16.64 -6.41 8.44
N PRO A 208 17.95 -6.62 8.29
CA PRO A 208 18.47 -7.54 7.29
C PRO A 208 17.86 -8.90 7.59
N LYS A 209 17.20 -9.53 6.62
CA LYS A 209 16.79 -10.92 6.76
C LYS A 209 18.06 -11.70 7.06
N GLN A 210 18.24 -12.13 8.29
CA GLN A 210 19.09 -13.27 8.57
C GLN A 210 18.62 -14.36 7.62
N ALA A 211 19.51 -14.87 6.80
CA ALA A 211 19.23 -16.08 6.06
C ALA A 211 18.67 -17.04 7.10
N ALA A 212 17.41 -17.44 6.91
CA ALA A 212 16.80 -18.43 7.78
C ALA A 212 17.79 -19.58 7.81
N GLU A 213 18.43 -19.80 8.94
CA GLU A 213 19.04 -21.09 9.22
C GLU A 213 17.93 -22.10 9.00
N ALA A 214 18.06 -22.80 7.89
CA ALA A 214 17.29 -23.99 7.67
C ALA A 214 17.53 -24.88 8.91
N PRO A 215 16.48 -25.38 9.57
CA PRO A 215 16.69 -26.35 10.63
C PRO A 215 17.45 -27.51 9.99
N ALA A 216 18.67 -27.71 10.45
CA ALA A 216 19.47 -28.88 10.12
C ALA A 216 18.76 -30.09 10.70
N ALA A 217 17.91 -30.68 9.90
CA ALA A 217 17.45 -32.04 10.09
C ALA A 217 18.48 -32.96 9.40
N GLU A 218 19.63 -33.10 10.05
CA GLU A 218 20.44 -34.30 9.87
C GLU A 218 19.80 -35.43 10.66
N GLU A 219 18.88 -36.13 10.06
CA GLU A 219 18.59 -37.51 10.44
C GLU A 219 19.27 -38.41 9.42
N LYS A 220 20.37 -38.98 9.89
CA LYS A 220 21.04 -40.15 9.31
C LYS A 220 20.02 -41.28 9.23
N ILE A 221 19.74 -41.71 8.02
CA ILE A 221 19.26 -43.09 7.80
C ILE A 221 20.36 -43.80 7.07
N GLU A 222 21.06 -44.62 7.83
CA GLU A 222 21.96 -45.65 7.36
C GLU A 222 21.23 -46.72 6.53
N THR A 223 21.76 -46.88 5.36
CA THR A 223 21.91 -48.12 4.57
C THR A 223 21.00 -49.34 4.84
N ALA A 224 20.25 -49.70 3.83
CA ALA A 224 20.14 -51.08 3.42
C ALA A 224 20.02 -51.17 1.89
N ALA A 225 21.07 -51.65 1.28
CA ALA A 225 21.13 -52.06 -0.11
C ALA A 225 20.23 -53.30 -0.35
N THR A 226 19.48 -53.29 -1.42
CA THR A 226 19.35 -54.48 -2.29
C THR A 226 18.86 -54.08 -3.68
N GLU A 227 19.55 -54.66 -4.61
CA GLU A 227 19.42 -54.61 -6.08
C GLU A 227 17.99 -54.94 -6.57
N SER A 228 17.61 -54.33 -7.66
CA SER A 228 17.32 -54.96 -8.96
C SER A 228 16.32 -54.17 -9.78
N ASP A 229 16.73 -54.00 -11.01
CA ASP A 229 15.96 -53.98 -12.27
C ASP A 229 15.24 -52.71 -12.73
N ALA A 230 15.82 -52.15 -13.76
CA ALA A 230 15.13 -51.38 -14.82
C ALA A 230 14.42 -52.36 -15.75
N PRO A 231 13.40 -52.05 -16.59
CA PRO A 231 13.52 -50.94 -17.54
C PRO A 231 12.18 -50.25 -17.96
N ALA A 232 12.36 -49.27 -18.84
CA ALA A 232 11.46 -48.86 -19.93
C ALA A 232 10.43 -47.76 -19.71
N THR A 233 10.76 -46.61 -20.30
CA THR A 233 9.82 -45.58 -20.83
C THR A 233 8.79 -46.16 -21.79
N PRO A 234 7.63 -45.54 -21.91
CA PRO A 234 7.13 -45.23 -23.25
C PRO A 234 6.61 -43.78 -23.46
N LYS A 235 7.00 -43.35 -24.57
CA LYS A 235 6.65 -42.28 -25.50
C LYS A 235 5.20 -41.71 -25.48
N ARG A 236 5.20 -40.43 -25.53
CA ARG A 236 4.29 -39.47 -26.14
C ARG A 236 3.38 -40.03 -27.24
N ALA A 237 2.06 -39.82 -27.10
CA ALA A 237 1.12 -39.85 -28.23
C ALA A 237 0.24 -38.61 -28.26
N LYS A 238 0.41 -37.87 -29.33
CA LYS A 238 -0.52 -36.84 -29.84
C LYS A 238 -1.82 -37.52 -30.26
N LYS A 239 -2.98 -36.92 -29.97
CA LYS A 239 -4.17 -37.17 -30.74
C LYS A 239 -4.94 -35.90 -31.04
N ALA A 240 -5.16 -35.74 -32.32
CA ALA A 240 -5.79 -34.61 -33.00
C ALA A 240 -7.31 -34.75 -33.01
N LYS A 241 -7.96 -33.58 -33.19
CA LYS A 241 -9.22 -33.25 -33.87
C LYS A 241 -10.27 -34.35 -34.07
N ALA A 242 -11.48 -34.03 -33.66
CA ALA A 242 -12.67 -34.29 -34.48
C ALA A 242 -13.72 -33.20 -34.23
N VAL A 243 -14.16 -32.65 -35.32
CA VAL A 243 -15.30 -31.78 -35.61
C VAL A 243 -16.50 -32.68 -35.85
N GLU A 244 -17.68 -32.32 -35.38
CA GLU A 244 -19.02 -32.70 -35.84
C GLU A 244 -20.00 -31.88 -34.99
N ALA A 245 -20.68 -30.90 -35.57
CA ALA A 245 -21.85 -30.91 -36.45
C ALA A 245 -23.15 -30.97 -35.62
N GLU A 246 -23.92 -29.91 -35.79
CA GLU A 246 -25.32 -29.73 -35.36
C GLU A 246 -26.23 -30.86 -35.89
N PRO A 247 -27.46 -30.98 -35.32
CA PRO A 247 -28.57 -30.56 -36.14
C PRO A 247 -29.70 -29.78 -35.42
N GLU A 248 -30.33 -28.95 -36.23
CA GLU A 248 -31.64 -28.32 -36.08
C GLU A 248 -32.79 -29.32 -35.85
N SER A 249 -33.81 -28.86 -35.19
CA SER A 249 -35.24 -29.08 -35.48
C SER A 249 -36.05 -28.29 -34.43
N GLN A 250 -36.75 -27.26 -34.83
CA GLN A 250 -38.10 -27.19 -35.31
C GLN A 250 -39.18 -27.39 -34.24
N GLU A 251 -39.99 -26.37 -34.19
CA GLU A 251 -41.45 -26.24 -34.13
C GLU A 251 -42.04 -26.23 -32.70
N ALA A 252 -43.01 -25.50 -32.36
CA ALA A 252 -44.01 -24.64 -33.00
C ALA A 252 -44.91 -24.06 -31.92
N THR A 253 -45.50 -22.95 -32.24
CA THR A 253 -46.88 -22.49 -31.96
C THR A 253 -47.48 -22.28 -30.56
N GLU A 254 -48.14 -21.14 -30.55
CA GLU A 254 -49.41 -20.74 -29.85
C GLU A 254 -49.34 -20.39 -28.36
N LYS A 255 -49.55 -19.17 -28.02
CA LYS A 255 -50.77 -18.31 -28.07
C LYS A 255 -50.41 -16.86 -27.75
#